data_97dc21634e700019c4ad7f0a0400a1f0
#
_entry.id   97dc21634e700019c4ad7f0a0400a1f0
#
_cell.length_a   1.000
_cell.length_b   1.000
_cell.length_c   1.000
_cell.angle_alpha   90.00
_cell.angle_beta   90.00
_cell.angle_gamma   90.00
#
_symmetry.space_group_name_H-M   'P 1'
#
loop_
_entity.id
_entity.type
_entity.pdbx_description
1 polymer ?
#
loop_
_entity_poly.entity_id
_entity_poly.type
_entity_poly.pdbx_seq_one_letter_code
_entity_poly.pdbx_strand_id
1 'polypeptide(L)'
;ELILRGILRPGERLPAERELAERLAVSRPSLRDAIAQLQASGLLASRPGAGVYVADVLGGAFSPALIDLFGRHDEAVFDYLSFRRDMEGLAAERATRLGSDTDLLVIKTVFSKMEAAHQKRNPDEEAQLDAQFHMAIVEASHNVVMLHMMRSMYDLLRGGVFYNRQVMFKQRTTRSALLDQHRSINDALQSRDPEAARTAVEAHLTYVENALRDHQKAERNEEVARQRLQHES
;
A
#
# COMPACT_ATOMS: atom_id res chain seq x y z
N GLU A 1 5.64 14.57 -15.03
CA GLU A 1 4.26 14.65 -14.52
C GLU A 1 3.69 13.23 -14.23
N LEU A 2 3.60 12.32 -15.22
CA LEU A 2 2.95 11.00 -15.03
C LEU A 2 3.59 10.13 -13.93
N ILE A 3 4.91 10.14 -13.82
CA ILE A 3 5.65 9.44 -12.75
C ILE A 3 5.42 10.16 -11.41
N LEU A 4 5.54 11.47 -11.38
CA LEU A 4 5.36 12.27 -10.17
C LEU A 4 3.97 12.06 -9.55
N ARG A 5 2.93 12.05 -10.38
CA ARG A 5 1.54 11.82 -9.94
C ARG A 5 1.18 10.34 -9.75
N GLY A 6 2.14 9.45 -9.98
CA GLY A 6 1.94 8.02 -9.76
C GLY A 6 1.04 7.32 -10.77
N ILE A 7 0.76 7.95 -11.90
CA ILE A 7 0.05 7.33 -13.03
C ILE A 7 0.91 6.23 -13.65
N LEU A 8 2.21 6.50 -13.82
CA LEU A 8 3.22 5.50 -14.15
C LEU A 8 3.96 5.12 -12.86
N ARG A 9 3.90 3.85 -12.49
CA ARG A 9 4.39 3.34 -11.22
C ARG A 9 5.79 2.74 -11.35
N PRO A 10 6.62 2.76 -10.28
CA PRO A 10 7.91 2.07 -10.26
C PRO A 10 7.79 0.61 -10.72
N GLY A 11 8.72 0.18 -11.55
CA GLY A 11 8.73 -1.17 -12.13
C GLY A 11 7.73 -1.39 -13.27
N GLU A 12 6.86 -0.44 -13.58
CA GLU A 12 5.90 -0.53 -14.68
C GLU A 12 6.61 -0.31 -16.02
N ARG A 13 6.25 -1.14 -17.00
CA ARG A 13 6.73 -1.01 -18.38
C ARG A 13 6.01 0.12 -19.08
N LEU A 14 6.74 1.01 -19.76
CA LEU A 14 6.13 2.01 -20.62
C LEU A 14 5.38 1.34 -21.78
N PRO A 15 4.23 1.90 -22.20
CA PRO A 15 3.57 1.52 -23.44
C PRO A 15 4.52 1.62 -24.63
N ALA A 16 4.18 0.94 -25.75
CA ALA A 16 4.97 1.05 -26.96
C ALA A 16 5.11 2.52 -27.41
N GLU A 17 6.30 2.93 -27.90
CA GLU A 17 6.59 4.33 -28.29
C GLU A 17 5.50 4.93 -29.19
N ARG A 18 4.94 4.15 -30.11
CA ARG A 18 3.88 4.62 -30.99
C ARG A 18 2.62 4.99 -30.20
N GLU A 19 2.18 4.08 -29.37
CA GLU A 19 0.99 4.27 -28.53
C GLU A 19 1.18 5.44 -27.56
N LEU A 20 2.35 5.51 -26.91
CA LEU A 20 2.64 6.57 -25.95
C LEU A 20 2.72 7.95 -26.61
N ALA A 21 3.32 8.04 -27.82
CA ALA A 21 3.37 9.27 -28.60
C ALA A 21 1.97 9.75 -29.01
N GLU A 22 1.11 8.84 -29.45
CA GLU A 22 -0.30 9.12 -29.77
C GLU A 22 -1.07 9.62 -28.53
N ARG A 23 -0.94 8.92 -27.40
CA ARG A 23 -1.61 9.31 -26.13
C ARG A 23 -1.16 10.66 -25.57
N LEU A 24 0.10 11.02 -25.78
CA LEU A 24 0.67 12.30 -25.33
C LEU A 24 0.57 13.40 -26.38
N ALA A 25 0.05 13.12 -27.58
CA ALA A 25 -0.06 14.03 -28.70
C ALA A 25 1.29 14.69 -29.09
N VAL A 26 2.39 13.89 -29.08
CA VAL A 26 3.74 14.33 -29.40
C VAL A 26 4.34 13.53 -30.56
N SER A 27 5.37 14.05 -31.22
CA SER A 27 6.11 13.32 -32.24
C SER A 27 6.93 12.18 -31.62
N ARG A 28 7.15 11.08 -32.34
CA ARG A 28 7.99 9.97 -31.87
C ARG A 28 9.45 10.40 -31.60
N PRO A 29 10.11 11.22 -32.43
CA PRO A 29 11.41 11.76 -32.07
C PRO A 29 11.42 12.52 -30.74
N SER A 30 10.49 13.46 -30.54
CA SER A 30 10.38 14.20 -29.26
C SER A 30 10.15 13.30 -28.06
N LEU A 31 9.35 12.22 -28.23
CA LEU A 31 9.16 11.22 -27.18
C LEU A 31 10.46 10.49 -26.86
N ARG A 32 11.24 10.09 -27.87
CA ARG A 32 12.54 9.41 -27.66
C ARG A 32 13.53 10.29 -26.92
N ASP A 33 13.61 11.57 -27.29
CA ASP A 33 14.47 12.53 -26.62
C ASP A 33 14.07 12.68 -25.15
N ALA A 34 12.76 12.78 -24.85
CA ALA A 34 12.24 12.83 -23.49
C ALA A 34 12.55 11.55 -22.71
N ILE A 35 12.38 10.37 -23.31
CA ILE A 35 12.73 9.08 -22.69
C ILE A 35 14.24 9.04 -22.38
N ALA A 36 15.11 9.45 -23.33
CA ALA A 36 16.56 9.48 -23.10
C ALA A 36 16.95 10.41 -21.95
N GLN A 37 16.34 11.61 -21.85
CA GLN A 37 16.56 12.52 -20.73
C GLN A 37 16.11 11.92 -19.38
N LEU A 38 14.95 11.26 -19.34
CA LEU A 38 14.46 10.60 -18.14
C LEU A 38 15.32 9.39 -17.74
N GLN A 39 15.92 8.69 -18.70
CA GLN A 39 16.90 7.63 -18.43
C GLN A 39 18.21 8.21 -17.88
N ALA A 40 18.69 9.30 -18.45
CA ALA A 40 19.90 9.99 -17.95
C ALA A 40 19.71 10.52 -16.53
N SER A 41 18.49 10.94 -16.15
CA SER A 41 18.15 11.36 -14.79
C SER A 41 17.80 10.19 -13.82
N GLY A 42 17.86 8.94 -14.29
CA GLY A 42 17.56 7.77 -13.46
C GLY A 42 16.07 7.53 -13.19
N LEU A 43 15.16 8.27 -13.84
CA LEU A 43 13.70 8.09 -13.69
C LEU A 43 13.14 6.94 -14.52
N LEU A 44 13.84 6.55 -15.58
CA LEU A 44 13.52 5.39 -16.42
C LEU A 44 14.75 4.49 -16.56
N ALA A 45 14.52 3.20 -16.76
CA ALA A 45 15.57 2.21 -17.00
C ALA A 45 15.21 1.34 -18.20
N SER A 46 16.21 1.04 -19.06
CA SER A 46 16.05 0.07 -20.15
C SER A 46 16.40 -1.33 -19.65
N ARG A 47 15.59 -2.32 -20.06
CA ARG A 47 15.92 -3.73 -19.92
C ARG A 47 16.11 -4.33 -21.31
N PRO A 48 17.31 -4.91 -21.63
CA PRO A 48 17.56 -5.46 -22.94
C PRO A 48 16.48 -6.45 -23.40
N GLY A 49 15.91 -6.24 -24.58
CA GLY A 49 14.83 -7.08 -25.14
C GLY A 49 13.46 -6.93 -24.46
N ALA A 50 13.35 -6.21 -23.34
CA ALA A 50 12.11 -6.11 -22.58
C ALA A 50 11.48 -4.71 -22.59
N GLY A 51 12.21 -3.68 -23.03
CA GLY A 51 11.69 -2.31 -23.19
C GLY A 51 12.14 -1.34 -22.08
N VAL A 52 11.42 -0.22 -21.95
CA VAL A 52 11.69 0.85 -20.99
C VAL A 52 10.73 0.73 -19.83
N TYR A 53 11.24 0.89 -18.61
CA TYR A 53 10.52 0.76 -17.36
C TYR A 53 10.70 2.02 -16.51
N VAL A 54 9.69 2.35 -15.70
CA VAL A 54 9.85 3.34 -14.64
C VAL A 54 10.86 2.78 -13.62
N ALA A 55 11.92 3.55 -13.37
CA ALA A 55 12.92 3.16 -12.38
C ALA A 55 12.33 3.22 -10.98
N ASP A 56 12.86 2.41 -10.09
CA ASP A 56 12.54 2.47 -8.68
C ASP A 56 13.31 3.63 -8.01
N VAL A 57 12.81 4.83 -8.23
CA VAL A 57 13.48 6.08 -7.81
C VAL A 57 13.50 6.24 -6.30
N LEU A 58 12.58 5.59 -5.59
CA LEU A 58 12.45 5.64 -4.14
C LEU A 58 12.65 4.27 -3.48
N GLY A 59 12.84 3.21 -4.24
CA GLY A 59 13.11 1.85 -3.73
C GLY A 59 14.39 1.73 -2.89
N GLY A 60 15.16 2.81 -2.83
CA GLY A 60 16.29 2.97 -1.94
C GLY A 60 16.06 3.94 -0.77
N ALA A 61 14.81 4.33 -0.46
CA ALA A 61 14.54 5.20 0.70
C ALA A 61 15.05 4.57 2.00
N PHE A 62 15.09 3.24 2.05
CA PHE A 62 15.70 2.47 3.12
C PHE A 62 16.78 1.55 2.58
N SER A 63 17.98 1.60 3.19
CA SER A 63 19.05 0.67 2.81
C SER A 63 18.65 -0.78 3.16
N PRO A 64 19.15 -1.80 2.40
CA PRO A 64 18.87 -3.20 2.73
C PRO A 64 19.25 -3.57 4.18
N ALA A 65 20.31 -2.97 4.71
CA ALA A 65 20.74 -3.19 6.11
C ALA A 65 19.71 -2.64 7.12
N LEU A 66 19.12 -1.46 6.84
CA LEU A 66 18.08 -0.90 7.69
C LEU A 66 16.77 -1.70 7.61
N ILE A 67 16.45 -2.19 6.41
CA ILE A 67 15.31 -3.07 6.20
C ILE A 67 15.44 -4.37 7.01
N ASP A 68 16.61 -5.02 6.97
CA ASP A 68 16.89 -6.23 7.75
C ASP A 68 16.84 -5.94 9.27
N LEU A 69 17.31 -4.77 9.69
CA LEU A 69 17.23 -4.34 11.08
C LEU A 69 15.79 -4.16 11.54
N PHE A 70 14.94 -3.51 10.76
CA PHE A 70 13.51 -3.37 11.05
C PHE A 70 12.82 -4.73 11.20
N GLY A 71 13.13 -5.69 10.31
CA GLY A 71 12.54 -7.03 10.34
C GLY A 71 12.91 -7.86 11.58
N ARG A 72 13.96 -7.47 12.32
CA ARG A 72 14.44 -8.16 13.52
C ARG A 72 13.94 -7.54 14.83
N HIS A 73 13.27 -6.40 14.77
CA HIS A 73 12.82 -5.66 15.95
C HIS A 73 11.32 -5.43 15.93
N ASP A 74 10.59 -6.07 16.83
CA ASP A 74 9.14 -5.95 16.96
C ASP A 74 8.68 -4.49 17.16
N GLU A 75 9.48 -3.66 17.83
CA GLU A 75 9.21 -2.25 18.04
C GLU A 75 9.02 -1.50 16.72
N ALA A 76 9.86 -1.76 15.72
CA ALA A 76 9.78 -1.14 14.42
C ALA A 76 8.45 -1.43 13.68
N VAL A 77 7.86 -2.60 13.93
CA VAL A 77 6.54 -2.97 13.39
C VAL A 77 5.44 -2.06 13.96
N PHE A 78 5.46 -1.82 15.26
CA PHE A 78 4.44 -1.00 15.92
C PHE A 78 4.62 0.48 15.62
N ASP A 79 5.85 0.96 15.54
CA ASP A 79 6.16 2.32 15.09
C ASP A 79 5.70 2.55 13.64
N TYR A 80 5.89 1.55 12.77
CA TYR A 80 5.38 1.58 11.41
C TYR A 80 3.84 1.66 11.36
N LEU A 81 3.12 0.88 12.18
CA LEU A 81 1.66 0.93 12.25
C LEU A 81 1.17 2.28 12.81
N SER A 82 1.87 2.83 13.82
CA SER A 82 1.60 4.17 14.33
C SER A 82 1.80 5.24 13.27
N PHE A 83 2.92 5.20 12.54
CA PHE A 83 3.19 6.09 11.41
C PHE A 83 2.09 6.00 10.34
N ARG A 84 1.69 4.78 9.96
CA ARG A 84 0.59 4.58 9.01
C ARG A 84 -0.71 5.22 9.49
N ARG A 85 -1.07 5.02 10.76
CA ARG A 85 -2.29 5.58 11.35
C ARG A 85 -2.34 7.08 11.20
N ASP A 86 -1.24 7.76 11.52
CA ASP A 86 -1.17 9.21 11.44
C ASP A 86 -1.23 9.71 9.99
N MET A 87 -0.45 9.09 9.11
CA MET A 87 -0.34 9.53 7.71
C MET A 87 -1.57 9.16 6.87
N GLU A 88 -2.12 7.97 7.05
CA GLU A 88 -3.30 7.53 6.30
C GLU A 88 -4.58 8.20 6.82
N GLY A 89 -4.67 8.48 8.13
CA GLY A 89 -5.73 9.31 8.69
C GLY A 89 -5.74 10.71 8.08
N LEU A 90 -4.56 11.34 7.99
CA LEU A 90 -4.42 12.63 7.30
C LEU A 90 -4.73 12.52 5.80
N ALA A 91 -4.32 11.43 5.14
CA ALA A 91 -4.64 11.20 3.72
C ALA A 91 -6.14 11.08 3.49
N ALA A 92 -6.87 10.35 4.35
CA ALA A 92 -8.32 10.19 4.26
C ALA A 92 -9.06 11.52 4.47
N GLU A 93 -8.66 12.30 5.47
CA GLU A 93 -9.18 13.66 5.68
C GLU A 93 -8.98 14.55 4.44
N ARG A 94 -7.80 14.51 3.83
CA ARG A 94 -7.51 15.28 2.61
C ARG A 94 -8.28 14.77 1.40
N ALA A 95 -8.43 13.44 1.25
CA ALA A 95 -9.16 12.83 0.15
C ALA A 95 -10.62 13.25 0.12
N THR A 96 -11.28 13.41 1.28
CA THR A 96 -12.65 13.93 1.34
C THR A 96 -12.77 15.37 0.87
N ARG A 97 -11.75 16.20 1.11
CA ARG A 97 -11.75 17.62 0.77
C ARG A 97 -11.27 17.90 -0.66
N LEU A 98 -10.25 17.17 -1.13
CA LEU A 98 -9.51 17.46 -2.35
C LEU A 98 -9.76 16.44 -3.47
N GLY A 99 -10.19 15.22 -3.11
CA GLY A 99 -10.45 14.16 -4.07
C GLY A 99 -11.61 14.53 -5.00
N SER A 100 -11.41 14.29 -6.31
CA SER A 100 -12.46 14.38 -7.31
C SER A 100 -13.49 13.26 -7.16
N ASP A 101 -14.64 13.37 -7.81
CA ASP A 101 -15.61 12.29 -7.86
C ASP A 101 -15.03 11.03 -8.51
N THR A 102 -14.10 11.20 -9.45
CA THR A 102 -13.36 10.09 -10.06
C THR A 102 -12.44 9.39 -9.05
N ASP A 103 -11.73 10.13 -8.20
CA ASP A 103 -10.89 9.55 -7.15
C ASP A 103 -11.74 8.72 -6.17
N LEU A 104 -12.88 9.27 -5.73
CA LEU A 104 -13.81 8.55 -4.84
C LEU A 104 -14.40 7.32 -5.53
N LEU A 105 -14.68 7.38 -6.84
CA LEU A 105 -15.14 6.23 -7.61
C LEU A 105 -14.06 5.15 -7.70
N VAL A 106 -12.78 5.51 -7.84
CA VAL A 106 -11.66 4.54 -7.80
C VAL A 106 -11.62 3.83 -6.45
N ILE A 107 -11.68 4.57 -5.33
CA ILE A 107 -11.71 4.00 -3.98
C ILE A 107 -12.89 3.04 -3.82
N LYS A 108 -14.10 3.46 -4.19
CA LYS A 108 -15.30 2.63 -4.15
C LYS A 108 -15.17 1.36 -5.00
N THR A 109 -14.55 1.48 -6.19
CA THR A 109 -14.33 0.33 -7.08
C THR A 109 -13.37 -0.68 -6.45
N VAL A 110 -12.30 -0.23 -5.80
CA VAL A 110 -11.37 -1.12 -5.09
C VAL A 110 -12.10 -1.78 -3.92
N PHE A 111 -12.89 -1.03 -3.14
CA PHE A 111 -13.67 -1.58 -2.04
C PHE A 111 -14.66 -2.66 -2.52
N SER A 112 -15.37 -2.44 -3.62
CA SER A 112 -16.27 -3.46 -4.20
C SER A 112 -15.52 -4.74 -4.60
N LYS A 113 -14.27 -4.64 -5.06
CA LYS A 113 -13.42 -5.81 -5.31
C LYS A 113 -13.05 -6.52 -4.00
N MET A 114 -12.81 -5.79 -2.90
CA MET A 114 -12.56 -6.39 -1.57
C MET A 114 -13.77 -7.19 -1.10
N GLU A 115 -14.99 -6.67 -1.25
CA GLU A 115 -16.22 -7.41 -0.92
C GLU A 115 -16.34 -8.70 -1.74
N ALA A 116 -16.05 -8.65 -3.03
CA ALA A 116 -16.08 -9.82 -3.90
C ALA A 116 -15.00 -10.86 -3.54
N ALA A 117 -13.78 -10.39 -3.21
CA ALA A 117 -12.68 -11.26 -2.78
C ALA A 117 -12.97 -11.94 -1.44
N HIS A 118 -13.60 -11.22 -0.51
CA HIS A 118 -14.01 -11.77 0.79
C HIS A 118 -14.94 -12.97 0.64
N GLN A 119 -15.87 -12.93 -0.31
CA GLN A 119 -16.77 -14.06 -0.59
C GLN A 119 -16.02 -15.28 -1.14
N LYS A 120 -14.97 -15.07 -1.93
CA LYS A 120 -14.12 -16.15 -2.49
C LYS A 120 -13.20 -16.81 -1.46
N ARG A 121 -12.99 -16.19 -0.30
CA ARG A 121 -12.09 -16.65 0.78
C ARG A 121 -10.65 -16.83 0.31
N ASN A 122 -10.12 -15.87 -0.44
CA ASN A 122 -8.74 -15.85 -0.90
C ASN A 122 -7.92 -14.80 -0.11
N PRO A 123 -7.14 -15.20 0.91
CA PRO A 123 -6.38 -14.26 1.76
C PRO A 123 -5.34 -13.44 0.99
N ASP A 124 -4.78 -14.00 -0.07
CA ASP A 124 -3.76 -13.30 -0.88
C ASP A 124 -4.39 -12.18 -1.70
N GLU A 125 -5.54 -12.45 -2.32
CA GLU A 125 -6.32 -11.45 -3.06
C GLU A 125 -6.82 -10.34 -2.10
N GLU A 126 -7.30 -10.72 -0.90
CA GLU A 126 -7.74 -9.76 0.12
C GLU A 126 -6.59 -8.86 0.59
N ALA A 127 -5.42 -9.41 0.87
CA ALA A 127 -4.26 -8.64 1.30
C ALA A 127 -3.74 -7.67 0.20
N GLN A 128 -3.82 -8.07 -1.07
CA GLN A 128 -3.46 -7.20 -2.19
C GLN A 128 -4.46 -6.05 -2.35
N LEU A 129 -5.74 -6.33 -2.26
CA LEU A 129 -6.80 -5.33 -2.37
C LEU A 129 -6.81 -4.37 -1.18
N ASP A 130 -6.50 -4.85 0.03
CA ASP A 130 -6.27 -4.03 1.20
C ASP A 130 -5.19 -2.96 0.94
N ALA A 131 -4.03 -3.38 0.43
CA ALA A 131 -2.96 -2.45 0.08
C ALA A 131 -3.39 -1.46 -1.02
N GLN A 132 -4.14 -1.92 -2.03
CA GLN A 132 -4.64 -1.07 -3.10
C GLN A 132 -5.66 -0.04 -2.59
N PHE A 133 -6.53 -0.43 -1.66
CA PHE A 133 -7.53 0.44 -1.06
C PHE A 133 -6.88 1.61 -0.31
N HIS A 134 -5.95 1.31 0.59
CA HIS A 134 -5.22 2.33 1.33
C HIS A 134 -4.40 3.24 0.41
N MET A 135 -3.75 2.68 -0.62
CA MET A 135 -3.02 3.49 -1.59
C MET A 135 -3.92 4.38 -2.43
N ALA A 136 -5.14 3.94 -2.79
CA ALA A 136 -6.10 4.77 -3.50
C ALA A 136 -6.53 5.99 -2.67
N ILE A 137 -6.66 5.84 -1.34
CA ILE A 137 -6.92 6.96 -0.42
C ILE A 137 -5.76 7.96 -0.42
N VAL A 138 -4.52 7.45 -0.35
CA VAL A 138 -3.32 8.30 -0.41
C VAL A 138 -3.22 9.04 -1.75
N GLU A 139 -3.52 8.37 -2.88
CA GLU A 139 -3.57 8.98 -4.21
C GLU A 139 -4.61 10.12 -4.27
N ALA A 140 -5.81 9.87 -3.73
CA ALA A 140 -6.90 10.86 -3.66
C ALA A 140 -6.59 12.06 -2.75
N SER A 141 -5.59 11.97 -1.87
CA SER A 141 -5.15 13.11 -1.04
C SER A 141 -4.47 14.23 -1.83
N HIS A 142 -4.10 13.97 -3.10
CA HIS A 142 -3.38 14.88 -4.00
C HIS A 142 -2.09 15.48 -3.41
N ASN A 143 -1.41 14.74 -2.52
CA ASN A 143 -0.10 15.10 -2.01
C ASN A 143 0.97 14.16 -2.58
N VAL A 144 1.70 14.62 -3.59
CA VAL A 144 2.70 13.80 -4.29
C VAL A 144 3.85 13.34 -3.39
N VAL A 145 4.23 14.12 -2.38
CA VAL A 145 5.28 13.73 -1.43
C VAL A 145 4.76 12.59 -0.54
N MET A 146 3.57 12.75 0.04
CA MET A 146 2.92 11.71 0.82
C MET A 146 2.74 10.43 0.01
N LEU A 147 2.31 10.53 -1.25
CA LEU A 147 2.16 9.40 -2.16
C LEU A 147 3.44 8.58 -2.28
N HIS A 148 4.56 9.23 -2.59
CA HIS A 148 5.83 8.53 -2.79
C HIS A 148 6.41 7.97 -1.48
N MET A 149 6.30 8.70 -0.38
CA MET A 149 6.70 8.21 0.94
C MET A 149 5.88 6.98 1.35
N MET A 150 4.56 7.04 1.21
CA MET A 150 3.69 5.91 1.54
C MET A 150 3.94 4.70 0.64
N ARG A 151 4.19 4.89 -0.66
CA ARG A 151 4.57 3.78 -1.56
C ARG A 151 5.82 3.06 -1.08
N SER A 152 6.88 3.81 -0.76
CA SER A 152 8.12 3.20 -0.22
C SER A 152 7.85 2.40 1.06
N MET A 153 7.00 2.91 1.95
CA MET A 153 6.61 2.19 3.16
C MET A 153 5.79 0.93 2.87
N TYR A 154 4.88 0.98 1.89
CA TYR A 154 4.11 -0.19 1.48
C TYR A 154 4.95 -1.27 0.79
N ASP A 155 6.00 -0.89 0.06
CA ASP A 155 6.93 -1.86 -0.54
C ASP A 155 7.72 -2.63 0.54
N LEU A 156 8.06 -2.01 1.68
CA LEU A 156 8.61 -2.71 2.85
C LEU A 156 7.63 -3.76 3.40
N LEU A 157 6.34 -3.44 3.47
CA LEU A 157 5.30 -4.40 3.85
C LEU A 157 5.19 -5.58 2.89
N ARG A 158 5.20 -5.31 1.58
CA ARG A 158 5.14 -6.36 0.56
C ARG A 158 6.34 -7.29 0.63
N GLY A 159 7.50 -6.78 0.99
CA GLY A 159 8.71 -7.56 1.25
C GLY A 159 8.65 -8.42 2.51
N GLY A 160 7.55 -8.38 3.28
CA GLY A 160 7.40 -9.15 4.52
C GLY A 160 8.25 -8.63 5.69
N VAL A 161 8.79 -7.42 5.55
CA VAL A 161 9.76 -6.86 6.51
C VAL A 161 9.11 -6.61 7.88
N PHE A 162 7.91 -6.07 7.90
CA PHE A 162 7.26 -5.72 9.15
C PHE A 162 6.32 -6.81 9.66
N TYR A 163 5.39 -7.30 8.85
CA TYR A 163 4.54 -8.42 9.19
C TYR A 163 3.85 -8.99 7.95
N ASN A 164 3.48 -10.26 8.03
CA ASN A 164 2.75 -10.88 6.95
C ASN A 164 1.25 -10.55 7.06
N ARG A 165 0.76 -9.62 6.23
CA ARG A 165 -0.67 -9.25 6.16
C ARG A 165 -1.60 -10.46 6.00
N GLN A 166 -1.16 -11.49 5.30
CA GLN A 166 -1.94 -12.70 5.09
C GLN A 166 -2.35 -13.38 6.41
N VAL A 167 -1.56 -13.23 7.48
CA VAL A 167 -1.89 -13.77 8.80
C VAL A 167 -3.22 -13.19 9.31
N MET A 168 -3.45 -11.89 9.11
CA MET A 168 -4.68 -11.20 9.49
C MET A 168 -5.90 -11.69 8.71
N PHE A 169 -5.71 -12.09 7.43
CA PHE A 169 -6.78 -12.59 6.57
C PHE A 169 -7.00 -14.11 6.66
N LYS A 170 -6.16 -14.85 7.38
CA LYS A 170 -6.36 -16.31 7.60
C LYS A 170 -7.44 -16.61 8.63
N GLN A 171 -7.63 -15.75 9.62
CA GLN A 171 -8.62 -15.94 10.67
C GLN A 171 -9.98 -15.36 10.26
N ARG A 172 -11.05 -16.16 10.29
CA ARG A 172 -12.38 -15.77 9.85
C ARG A 172 -12.94 -14.53 10.55
N THR A 173 -12.77 -14.44 11.86
CA THR A 173 -13.27 -13.33 12.68
C THR A 173 -12.55 -12.01 12.33
N THR A 174 -11.24 -12.06 12.19
CA THR A 174 -10.43 -10.89 11.80
C THR A 174 -10.77 -10.42 10.39
N ARG A 175 -10.93 -11.34 9.42
CA ARG A 175 -11.30 -11.00 8.03
C ARG A 175 -12.61 -10.20 7.96
N SER A 176 -13.65 -10.66 8.65
CA SER A 176 -14.95 -10.00 8.62
C SER A 176 -14.88 -8.63 9.30
N ALA A 177 -14.19 -8.53 10.45
CA ALA A 177 -14.00 -7.26 11.14
C ALA A 177 -13.21 -6.25 10.29
N LEU A 178 -12.17 -6.68 9.57
CA LEU A 178 -11.40 -5.82 8.66
C LEU A 178 -12.29 -5.30 7.51
N LEU A 179 -13.09 -6.16 6.89
CA LEU A 179 -13.98 -5.73 5.81
C LEU A 179 -15.01 -4.70 6.29
N ASP A 180 -15.60 -4.89 7.49
CA ASP A 180 -16.56 -3.95 8.05
C ASP A 180 -15.91 -2.59 8.37
N GLN A 181 -14.67 -2.59 8.84
CA GLN A 181 -13.91 -1.36 9.05
C GLN A 181 -13.59 -0.64 7.73
N HIS A 182 -13.17 -1.37 6.69
CA HIS A 182 -12.97 -0.79 5.35
C HIS A 182 -14.26 -0.22 4.77
N ARG A 183 -15.42 -0.85 5.05
CA ARG A 183 -16.72 -0.29 4.68
C ARG A 183 -16.94 1.05 5.36
N SER A 184 -16.69 1.15 6.66
CA SER A 184 -16.82 2.41 7.41
C SER A 184 -15.92 3.51 6.84
N ILE A 185 -14.68 3.16 6.45
CA ILE A 185 -13.76 4.10 5.80
C ILE A 185 -14.33 4.55 4.44
N ASN A 186 -14.74 3.58 3.59
CA ASN A 186 -15.31 3.90 2.29
C ASN A 186 -16.54 4.81 2.42
N ASP A 187 -17.47 4.51 3.32
CA ASP A 187 -18.71 5.26 3.49
C ASP A 187 -18.43 6.70 3.96
N ALA A 188 -17.48 6.89 4.87
CA ALA A 188 -17.03 8.22 5.30
C ALA A 188 -16.42 9.03 4.15
N LEU A 189 -15.59 8.38 3.30
CA LEU A 189 -15.00 9.01 2.11
C LEU A 189 -16.07 9.38 1.08
N GLN A 190 -17.04 8.48 0.79
CA GLN A 190 -18.11 8.73 -0.17
C GLN A 190 -19.06 9.84 0.31
N SER A 191 -19.27 9.96 1.62
CA SER A 191 -20.07 11.06 2.21
C SER A 191 -19.28 12.37 2.33
N ARG A 192 -17.99 12.38 1.97
CA ARG A 192 -17.08 13.53 2.08
C ARG A 192 -17.05 14.13 3.49
N ASP A 193 -17.05 13.26 4.51
CA ASP A 193 -16.89 13.64 5.92
C ASP A 193 -15.42 13.50 6.35
N PRO A 194 -14.67 14.60 6.49
CA PRO A 194 -13.23 14.54 6.78
C PRO A 194 -12.91 13.95 8.15
N GLU A 195 -13.71 14.28 9.16
CA GLU A 195 -13.50 13.82 10.53
C GLU A 195 -13.85 12.34 10.66
N ALA A 196 -14.98 11.92 10.11
CA ALA A 196 -15.37 10.51 10.09
C ALA A 196 -14.38 9.66 9.30
N ALA A 197 -13.87 10.11 8.15
CA ALA A 197 -12.90 9.38 7.35
C ALA A 197 -11.58 9.18 8.09
N ARG A 198 -11.06 10.23 8.73
CA ARG A 198 -9.86 10.16 9.56
C ARG A 198 -10.05 9.19 10.72
N THR A 199 -11.12 9.37 11.50
CA THR A 199 -11.43 8.53 12.66
C THR A 199 -11.59 7.06 12.27
N ALA A 200 -12.24 6.76 11.15
CA ALA A 200 -12.41 5.39 10.67
C ALA A 200 -11.07 4.72 10.31
N VAL A 201 -10.16 5.44 9.66
CA VAL A 201 -8.80 4.94 9.34
C VAL A 201 -7.99 4.73 10.61
N GLU A 202 -8.01 5.69 11.55
CA GLU A 202 -7.28 5.58 12.81
C GLU A 202 -7.79 4.39 13.66
N ALA A 203 -9.11 4.19 13.71
CA ALA A 203 -9.72 3.05 14.40
C ALA A 203 -9.34 1.71 13.75
N HIS A 204 -9.35 1.65 12.42
CA HIS A 204 -8.95 0.47 11.65
C HIS A 204 -7.48 0.10 11.95
N LEU A 205 -6.55 1.04 11.88
CA LEU A 205 -5.13 0.75 12.10
C LEU A 205 -4.81 0.46 13.57
N THR A 206 -5.56 1.05 14.50
CA THR A 206 -5.50 0.67 15.92
C THR A 206 -5.97 -0.77 16.14
N TYR A 207 -7.04 -1.20 15.44
CA TYR A 207 -7.48 -2.59 15.50
C TYR A 207 -6.43 -3.55 14.94
N VAL A 208 -5.81 -3.21 13.80
CA VAL A 208 -4.73 -4.01 13.20
C VAL A 208 -3.54 -4.14 14.16
N GLU A 209 -3.14 -3.05 14.82
CA GLU A 209 -2.07 -3.05 15.82
C GLU A 209 -2.39 -3.98 16.99
N ASN A 210 -3.59 -3.87 17.57
CA ASN A 210 -4.01 -4.70 18.70
C ASN A 210 -4.08 -6.19 18.31
N ALA A 211 -4.66 -6.51 17.16
CA ALA A 211 -4.75 -7.89 16.68
C ALA A 211 -3.35 -8.51 16.43
N LEU A 212 -2.38 -7.72 15.98
CA LEU A 212 -1.00 -8.18 15.82
C LEU A 212 -0.34 -8.43 17.17
N ARG A 213 -0.53 -7.55 18.17
CA ARG A 213 -0.04 -7.75 19.55
C ARG A 213 -0.59 -9.03 20.17
N ASP A 214 -1.88 -9.28 19.99
CA ASP A 214 -2.54 -10.48 20.51
C ASP A 214 -2.01 -11.75 19.82
N HIS A 215 -1.76 -11.69 18.52
CA HIS A 215 -1.17 -12.80 17.79
C HIS A 215 0.25 -13.12 18.27
N GLN A 216 1.12 -12.14 18.39
CA GLN A 216 2.49 -12.32 18.90
C GLN A 216 2.50 -12.86 20.34
N LYS A 217 1.54 -12.41 21.19
CA LYS A 217 1.40 -12.93 22.53
C LYS A 217 0.98 -14.40 22.53
N ALA A 218 0.05 -14.78 21.66
CA ALA A 218 -0.39 -16.16 21.50
C ALA A 218 0.75 -17.08 21.02
N GLU A 219 1.54 -16.64 20.02
CA GLU A 219 2.70 -17.39 19.54
C GLU A 219 3.76 -17.60 20.63
N ARG A 220 4.07 -16.56 21.42
CA ARG A 220 5.00 -16.69 22.57
C ARG A 220 4.49 -17.68 23.63
N ASN A 221 3.19 -17.64 23.92
CA ASN A 221 2.59 -18.58 24.88
C ASN A 221 2.64 -20.02 24.38
N GLU A 222 2.39 -20.24 23.11
CA GLU A 222 2.49 -21.55 22.47
C GLU A 222 3.93 -22.08 22.50
N GLU A 223 4.92 -21.25 22.22
CA GLU A 223 6.33 -21.62 22.29
C GLU A 223 6.73 -22.06 23.72
N VAL A 224 6.31 -21.28 24.74
CA VAL A 224 6.53 -21.64 26.14
C VAL A 224 5.84 -22.98 26.50
N ALA A 225 4.63 -23.20 25.98
CA ALA A 225 3.92 -24.48 26.23
C ALA A 225 4.65 -25.67 25.60
N ARG A 226 5.19 -25.50 24.38
CA ARG A 226 6.01 -26.54 23.72
C ARG A 226 7.28 -26.86 24.49
N GLN A 227 7.97 -25.82 24.99
CA GLN A 227 9.19 -26.04 25.83
C GLN A 227 8.88 -26.78 27.12
N ARG A 228 7.74 -26.48 27.76
CA ARG A 228 7.28 -27.24 28.94
C ARG A 228 7.01 -28.71 28.59
N LEU A 229 6.32 -28.98 27.49
CA LEU A 229 6.04 -30.34 27.06
C LEU A 229 7.33 -31.13 26.79
N GLN A 230 8.34 -30.49 26.16
CA GLN A 230 9.63 -31.11 25.93
C GLN A 230 10.40 -31.43 27.21
N HIS A 231 10.21 -30.60 28.26
CA HIS A 231 10.86 -30.83 29.56
C HIS A 231 10.21 -31.96 30.34
N GLU A 232 8.91 -32.20 30.15
CA GLU A 232 8.16 -33.29 30.81
C GLU A 232 8.31 -34.65 30.09
N SER A 233 8.89 -34.67 28.88
CA SER A 233 9.10 -35.87 28.06
C SER A 233 10.47 -36.48 28.29
#